data_f5b765e41161946dac09d570483db666
#
_entry.id   f5b765e41161946dac09d570483db666
#
_cell.length_a   1.000
_cell.length_b   1.000
_cell.length_c   1.000
_cell.angle_alpha   90.00
_cell.angle_beta   90.00
_cell.angle_gamma   90.00
#
_symmetry.space_group_name_H-M   'P 1'
#
loop_
_entity.id
_entity.type
_entity.pdbx_description
1 polymer ?
#
loop_
_entity_poly.entity_id
_entity_poly.type
_entity_poly.pdbx_seq_one_letter_code
_entity_poly.pdbx_strand_id
1 'polypeptide(L)'
;MRSALLLGLVLLAGCKPAEQAPAKPDENDLVLTVTASDIPPTDQVAPPPTVPGERKKQPKVPGADALVRGKRYQALGTEPFWSLEVLPGKLIYTSPEVQPGIAVTYTLTGQGKQLRYSGTLQGKPMVLTIEPGECSDGMSDTVYPYKASFTWGDRTEQGCARAK
;
A
#
# COMPACT_ATOMS: atom_id res chain seq x y z
N MET A 1 60.95 -4.79 -16.24
CA MET A 1 60.83 -3.89 -17.39
C MET A 1 59.56 -3.13 -17.20
N ARG A 2 59.64 -1.99 -16.59
CA ARG A 2 59.72 -0.60 -17.03
C ARG A 2 58.52 -0.18 -17.87
N SER A 3 57.80 0.76 -17.28
CA SER A 3 57.18 1.98 -17.86
C SER A 3 55.72 1.82 -18.26
N ALA A 4 54.83 2.79 -18.08
CA ALA A 4 54.96 4.21 -17.80
C ALA A 4 53.65 4.74 -17.22
N LEU A 5 53.78 5.68 -16.29
CA LEU A 5 52.74 6.59 -15.82
C LEU A 5 52.29 7.52 -16.95
N LEU A 6 50.99 7.67 -17.15
CA LEU A 6 50.44 8.83 -17.84
C LEU A 6 49.42 9.50 -16.91
N LEU A 7 49.83 10.60 -16.38
CA LEU A 7 49.05 11.56 -15.61
C LEU A 7 48.18 12.35 -16.61
N GLY A 8 46.84 12.13 -16.60
CA GLY A 8 45.90 12.97 -17.32
C GLY A 8 45.28 13.99 -16.38
N LEU A 9 45.71 15.24 -16.47
CA LEU A 9 45.15 16.39 -15.77
C LEU A 9 43.86 16.82 -16.45
N VAL A 10 42.70 16.57 -15.84
CA VAL A 10 41.41 17.08 -16.30
C VAL A 10 41.07 18.35 -15.52
N LEU A 11 41.09 19.49 -16.23
CA LEU A 11 40.65 20.78 -15.73
C LEU A 11 39.12 20.80 -15.56
N LEU A 12 38.65 20.93 -14.35
CA LEU A 12 37.26 21.16 -14.02
C LEU A 12 36.91 22.63 -14.23
N ALA A 13 36.20 22.95 -15.31
CA ALA A 13 35.56 24.24 -15.50
C ALA A 13 34.32 24.31 -14.61
N GLY A 14 34.35 25.19 -13.60
CA GLY A 14 33.23 25.46 -12.71
C GLY A 14 32.12 26.21 -13.40
N CYS A 15 30.92 25.64 -13.48
CA CYS A 15 29.71 26.39 -13.75
C CYS A 15 29.13 26.86 -12.43
N LYS A 16 29.06 28.18 -12.23
CA LYS A 16 28.31 28.83 -11.15
C LYS A 16 26.81 28.64 -11.39
N PRO A 17 26.03 28.21 -10.40
CA PRO A 17 24.58 28.33 -10.48
C PRO A 17 24.17 29.80 -10.33
N ALA A 18 23.31 30.28 -11.22
CA ALA A 18 22.68 31.59 -11.15
C ALA A 18 21.71 31.60 -9.95
N GLU A 19 21.96 32.52 -9.04
CA GLU A 19 21.12 32.87 -7.91
C GLU A 19 19.87 33.59 -8.45
N GLN A 20 18.72 32.92 -8.44
CA GLN A 20 17.43 33.53 -8.74
C GLN A 20 16.97 34.34 -7.52
N ALA A 21 16.89 35.66 -7.69
CA ALA A 21 16.30 36.58 -6.72
C ALA A 21 14.80 36.25 -6.51
N PRO A 22 14.27 36.39 -5.29
CA PRO A 22 12.86 36.19 -5.02
C PRO A 22 12.01 37.26 -5.70
N ALA A 23 11.01 36.82 -6.46
CA ALA A 23 9.99 37.69 -7.03
C ALA A 23 9.20 38.34 -5.90
N LYS A 24 9.01 39.68 -6.02
CA LYS A 24 8.15 40.46 -5.13
C LYS A 24 6.70 40.02 -5.34
N PRO A 25 5.91 39.89 -4.27
CA PRO A 25 4.48 39.68 -4.40
C PRO A 25 3.82 40.93 -4.95
N ASP A 26 2.98 40.78 -5.96
CA ASP A 26 2.14 41.83 -6.51
C ASP A 26 1.11 42.26 -5.46
N GLU A 27 1.20 43.53 -5.13
CA GLU A 27 0.30 44.28 -4.26
C GLU A 27 -0.99 44.62 -5.02
N ASN A 28 -1.87 43.62 -5.20
CA ASN A 28 -3.24 43.87 -5.64
C ASN A 28 -4.19 42.75 -5.19
N ASP A 29 -4.07 42.33 -3.93
CA ASP A 29 -5.04 41.46 -3.31
C ASP A 29 -6.15 42.33 -2.69
N LEU A 30 -7.28 42.42 -3.42
CA LEU A 30 -8.51 43.00 -2.94
C LEU A 30 -8.99 42.25 -1.71
N VAL A 31 -8.61 42.73 -0.53
CA VAL A 31 -9.17 42.27 0.73
C VAL A 31 -10.65 42.58 0.76
N LEU A 32 -11.49 41.63 0.41
CA LEU A 32 -12.91 41.64 0.71
C LEU A 32 -13.07 41.46 2.24
N THR A 33 -13.17 42.60 2.93
CA THR A 33 -13.62 42.66 4.31
C THR A 33 -15.08 42.22 4.36
N VAL A 34 -15.34 40.96 4.64
CA VAL A 34 -16.68 40.48 4.99
C VAL A 34 -16.94 40.94 6.42
N THR A 35 -17.80 41.98 6.56
CA THR A 35 -18.29 42.43 7.85
C THR A 35 -19.18 41.36 8.48
N ALA A 36 -18.95 41.05 9.76
CA ALA A 36 -19.58 39.97 10.54
C ALA A 36 -21.11 40.09 10.75
N SER A 37 -21.81 40.90 9.97
CA SER A 37 -23.24 41.21 10.15
C SER A 37 -24.19 40.46 9.20
N ASP A 38 -23.68 39.73 8.21
CA ASP A 38 -24.51 39.08 7.20
C ASP A 38 -24.61 37.53 7.36
N ILE A 39 -24.35 37.00 8.54
CA ILE A 39 -24.64 35.61 8.80
C ILE A 39 -26.09 35.50 9.27
N PRO A 40 -27.03 34.97 8.48
CA PRO A 40 -28.37 34.69 8.96
C PRO A 40 -28.29 33.66 10.09
N PRO A 41 -29.18 33.75 11.11
CA PRO A 41 -29.18 32.80 12.21
C PRO A 41 -29.32 31.39 11.64
N THR A 42 -28.35 30.56 11.94
CA THR A 42 -28.37 29.14 11.55
C THR A 42 -29.60 28.53 12.21
N ASP A 43 -30.63 28.27 11.42
CA ASP A 43 -31.70 27.39 11.83
C ASP A 43 -31.05 26.11 12.34
N GLN A 44 -31.31 25.81 13.60
CA GLN A 44 -30.91 24.57 14.22
C GLN A 44 -31.62 23.44 13.45
N VAL A 45 -30.93 22.92 12.45
CA VAL A 45 -31.32 21.67 11.82
C VAL A 45 -31.25 20.62 12.94
N ALA A 46 -32.40 20.24 13.44
CA ALA A 46 -32.51 19.15 14.39
C ALA A 46 -31.73 17.95 13.85
N PRO A 47 -30.92 17.28 14.65
CA PRO A 47 -30.23 16.07 14.18
C PRO A 47 -31.27 15.12 13.62
N PRO A 48 -31.02 14.48 12.48
CA PRO A 48 -31.96 13.53 11.91
C PRO A 48 -32.32 12.48 12.96
N PRO A 49 -33.57 12.04 13.04
CA PRO A 49 -33.98 11.06 14.05
C PRO A 49 -33.07 9.84 13.91
N THR A 50 -32.41 9.50 15.00
CA THR A 50 -31.63 8.28 15.10
C THR A 50 -32.63 7.14 14.99
N VAL A 51 -32.89 6.68 13.78
CA VAL A 51 -33.56 5.41 13.55
C VAL A 51 -32.67 4.38 14.25
N PRO A 52 -33.17 3.59 15.20
CA PRO A 52 -32.43 2.46 15.72
C PRO A 52 -32.18 1.56 14.52
N GLY A 53 -31.01 1.78 13.88
CA GLY A 53 -30.61 1.00 12.74
C GLY A 53 -30.54 -0.44 13.19
N GLU A 54 -31.50 -1.22 12.72
CA GLU A 54 -31.30 -2.66 12.60
C GLU A 54 -29.87 -2.83 12.10
N ARG A 55 -29.01 -3.21 13.02
CA ARG A 55 -27.65 -3.62 12.72
C ARG A 55 -27.86 -4.81 11.80
N LYS A 56 -27.93 -4.54 10.47
CA LYS A 56 -27.95 -5.58 9.45
C LYS A 56 -26.85 -6.52 9.88
N LYS A 57 -27.20 -7.73 10.32
CA LYS A 57 -26.24 -8.78 10.59
C LYS A 57 -25.40 -8.83 9.36
N GLN A 58 -24.17 -8.26 9.44
CA GLN A 58 -23.18 -8.40 8.40
C GLN A 58 -23.19 -9.89 8.04
N PRO A 59 -23.28 -10.24 6.76
CA PRO A 59 -23.22 -11.63 6.36
C PRO A 59 -21.99 -12.18 7.08
N LYS A 60 -22.21 -13.16 7.96
CA LYS A 60 -21.11 -13.87 8.59
C LYS A 60 -20.20 -14.28 7.45
N VAL A 61 -19.01 -13.65 7.38
CA VAL A 61 -18.02 -14.00 6.35
C VAL A 61 -17.88 -15.50 6.47
N PRO A 62 -18.25 -16.27 5.43
CA PRO A 62 -18.18 -17.70 5.52
C PRO A 62 -16.73 -18.07 5.75
N GLY A 63 -16.42 -18.47 7.00
CA GLY A 63 -15.19 -19.12 7.35
C GLY A 63 -13.95 -18.24 7.26
N ALA A 64 -13.57 -17.65 8.39
CA ALA A 64 -12.17 -17.74 8.76
C ALA A 64 -11.86 -19.23 9.01
N ASP A 65 -12.10 -20.07 7.99
CA ASP A 65 -11.75 -21.47 8.04
C ASP A 65 -10.25 -21.57 8.27
N ALA A 66 -9.84 -22.58 9.03
CA ALA A 66 -8.42 -22.83 9.24
C ALA A 66 -7.69 -22.83 7.90
N LEU A 67 -6.57 -22.11 7.83
CA LEU A 67 -5.76 -22.03 6.62
C LEU A 67 -5.24 -23.41 6.23
N VAL A 68 -5.39 -23.76 4.95
CA VAL A 68 -5.02 -25.08 4.41
C VAL A 68 -3.76 -24.94 3.55
N ARG A 69 -2.73 -25.70 3.86
CA ARG A 69 -1.51 -25.78 3.03
C ARG A 69 -1.85 -26.36 1.65
N GLY A 70 -1.25 -25.75 0.61
CA GLY A 70 -1.48 -26.19 -0.78
C GLY A 70 -2.75 -25.62 -1.44
N LYS A 71 -3.63 -24.96 -0.68
CA LYS A 71 -4.73 -24.20 -1.24
C LYS A 71 -4.21 -22.93 -1.92
N ARG A 72 -4.90 -22.49 -2.97
CA ARG A 72 -4.61 -21.22 -3.64
C ARG A 72 -5.18 -20.07 -2.80
N TYR A 73 -4.39 -19.01 -2.68
CA TYR A 73 -4.81 -17.77 -2.02
C TYR A 73 -4.49 -16.58 -2.91
N GLN A 74 -5.25 -15.52 -2.75
CA GLN A 74 -4.92 -14.21 -3.27
C GLN A 74 -4.85 -13.24 -2.10
N ALA A 75 -3.69 -12.60 -1.94
CA ALA A 75 -3.48 -11.50 -1.02
C ALA A 75 -3.32 -10.20 -1.82
N LEU A 76 -3.80 -9.09 -1.26
CA LEU A 76 -3.75 -7.77 -1.90
C LEU A 76 -3.66 -6.67 -0.85
N GLY A 77 -3.03 -5.56 -1.22
CA GLY A 77 -3.00 -4.31 -0.47
C GLY A 77 -3.31 -3.13 -1.38
N THR A 78 -3.74 -2.03 -0.81
CA THR A 78 -4.25 -0.86 -1.52
C THR A 78 -3.36 0.38 -1.44
N GLU A 79 -2.49 0.47 -0.44
CA GLU A 79 -1.56 1.61 -0.27
C GLU A 79 -0.21 1.16 0.26
N PRO A 80 0.76 0.91 -0.62
CA PRO A 80 0.70 0.90 -2.09
C PRO A 80 -0.07 -0.30 -2.64
N PHE A 81 -0.51 -0.23 -3.90
CA PHE A 81 -1.18 -1.36 -4.56
C PHE A 81 -0.21 -2.49 -4.83
N TRP A 82 -0.51 -3.66 -4.27
CA TRP A 82 0.20 -4.90 -4.55
C TRP A 82 -0.76 -6.09 -4.54
N SER A 83 -0.41 -7.14 -5.24
CA SER A 83 -1.11 -8.42 -5.18
C SER A 83 -0.13 -9.58 -5.24
N LEU A 84 -0.42 -10.61 -4.46
CA LEU A 84 0.29 -11.88 -4.46
C LEU A 84 -0.70 -13.02 -4.66
N GLU A 85 -0.58 -13.72 -5.78
CA GLU A 85 -1.33 -14.95 -6.01
C GLU A 85 -0.50 -16.15 -5.61
N VAL A 86 -0.98 -16.91 -4.63
CA VAL A 86 -0.36 -18.15 -4.15
C VAL A 86 -0.82 -19.30 -5.02
N LEU A 87 0.10 -19.90 -5.73
CA LEU A 87 -0.09 -21.10 -6.54
C LEU A 87 0.77 -22.24 -5.97
N PRO A 88 0.47 -23.50 -6.30
CA PRO A 88 1.36 -24.61 -5.94
C PRO A 88 2.79 -24.36 -6.45
N GLY A 89 3.75 -24.29 -5.51
CA GLY A 89 5.17 -24.13 -5.80
C GLY A 89 5.64 -22.72 -6.16
N LYS A 90 4.75 -21.74 -6.36
CA LYS A 90 5.14 -20.37 -6.70
C LYS A 90 4.14 -19.32 -6.21
N LEU A 91 4.63 -18.11 -6.00
CA LEU A 91 3.84 -16.89 -5.87
C LEU A 91 3.97 -16.08 -7.16
N ILE A 92 2.91 -15.38 -7.53
CA ILE A 92 2.98 -14.34 -8.59
C ILE A 92 2.77 -12.99 -7.91
N TYR A 93 3.80 -12.17 -7.90
CA TYR A 93 3.73 -10.78 -7.43
C TYR A 93 3.36 -9.86 -8.57
N THR A 94 2.40 -8.97 -8.36
CA THR A 94 2.00 -7.91 -9.28
C THR A 94 1.86 -6.58 -8.55
N SER A 95 2.18 -5.49 -9.22
CA SER A 95 1.90 -4.11 -8.82
C SER A 95 1.60 -3.29 -10.09
N PRO A 96 1.17 -2.03 -9.98
CA PRO A 96 0.99 -1.17 -11.15
C PRO A 96 2.23 -1.11 -12.06
N GLU A 97 3.42 -1.13 -11.47
CA GLU A 97 4.70 -1.07 -12.19
C GLU A 97 5.20 -2.44 -12.66
N VAL A 98 4.64 -3.53 -12.13
CA VAL A 98 5.09 -4.90 -12.38
C VAL A 98 3.97 -5.71 -13.02
N GLN A 99 3.89 -5.62 -14.35
CA GLN A 99 2.93 -6.38 -15.17
C GLN A 99 3.70 -7.20 -16.23
N PRO A 100 3.28 -8.43 -16.52
CA PRO A 100 2.14 -9.21 -16.01
C PRO A 100 2.40 -9.86 -14.64
N GLY A 101 3.54 -9.64 -14.01
CA GLY A 101 3.92 -10.14 -12.70
C GLY A 101 5.21 -10.95 -12.67
N ILE A 102 5.78 -11.11 -11.48
CA ILE A 102 7.02 -11.85 -11.23
C ILE A 102 6.71 -13.12 -10.46
N ALA A 103 7.15 -14.25 -11.00
CA ALA A 103 7.06 -15.53 -10.30
C ALA A 103 8.18 -15.66 -9.26
N VAL A 104 7.80 -16.05 -8.05
CA VAL A 104 8.71 -16.28 -6.91
C VAL A 104 8.50 -17.68 -6.38
N THR A 105 9.57 -18.46 -6.28
CA THR A 105 9.54 -19.72 -5.52
C THR A 105 9.53 -19.42 -4.03
N TYR A 106 8.85 -20.25 -3.24
CA TYR A 106 8.70 -20.02 -1.82
C TYR A 106 8.96 -21.26 -0.97
N THR A 107 9.33 -21.03 0.28
CA THR A 107 9.24 -22.01 1.37
C THR A 107 7.99 -21.69 2.18
N LEU A 108 7.16 -22.71 2.42
CA LEU A 108 5.92 -22.60 3.20
C LEU A 108 6.12 -23.13 4.62
N THR A 109 5.82 -22.31 5.60
CA THR A 109 5.77 -22.68 7.02
C THR A 109 4.41 -22.34 7.62
N GLY A 110 4.11 -22.92 8.80
CA GLY A 110 2.84 -22.70 9.49
C GLY A 110 1.71 -23.61 9.01
N GLN A 111 0.61 -23.59 9.75
CA GLN A 111 -0.62 -24.35 9.48
C GLN A 111 -1.78 -23.80 10.31
N GLY A 112 -2.99 -23.83 9.77
CA GLY A 112 -4.24 -23.54 10.48
C GLY A 112 -4.38 -22.06 10.87
N LYS A 113 -3.63 -21.60 11.85
CA LYS A 113 -3.70 -20.22 12.36
C LYS A 113 -2.86 -19.21 11.55
N GLN A 114 -1.84 -19.67 10.85
CA GLN A 114 -0.97 -18.80 10.06
C GLN A 114 -0.30 -19.62 8.97
N LEU A 115 -0.24 -19.05 7.75
CA LEU A 115 0.62 -19.52 6.68
C LEU A 115 1.66 -18.44 6.36
N ARG A 116 2.91 -18.85 6.27
CA ARG A 116 4.04 -17.97 5.96
C ARG A 116 4.77 -18.48 4.74
N TYR A 117 4.83 -17.68 3.70
CA TYR A 117 5.51 -17.93 2.45
C TYR A 117 6.75 -17.06 2.38
N SER A 118 7.93 -17.65 2.36
CA SER A 118 9.21 -16.94 2.32
C SER A 118 9.94 -17.22 1.02
N GLY A 119 10.48 -16.19 0.38
CA GLY A 119 11.20 -16.31 -0.89
C GLY A 119 12.08 -15.09 -1.15
N THR A 120 12.49 -14.92 -2.43
CA THR A 120 13.27 -13.78 -2.88
C THR A 120 12.58 -13.14 -4.08
N LEU A 121 12.26 -11.86 -3.96
CA LEU A 121 11.64 -11.05 -5.01
C LEU A 121 12.64 -9.95 -5.43
N GLN A 122 13.04 -9.95 -6.69
CA GLN A 122 14.01 -8.96 -7.24
C GLN A 122 15.28 -8.83 -6.38
N GLY A 123 15.83 -9.97 -5.94
CA GLY A 123 17.06 -10.01 -5.16
C GLY A 123 16.91 -9.64 -3.67
N LYS A 124 15.71 -9.27 -3.20
CA LYS A 124 15.44 -8.96 -1.79
C LYS A 124 14.60 -10.06 -1.13
N PRO A 125 14.83 -10.33 0.17
CA PRO A 125 13.96 -11.23 0.94
C PRO A 125 12.51 -10.75 0.89
N MET A 126 11.58 -11.69 0.69
CA MET A 126 10.16 -11.42 0.79
C MET A 126 9.47 -12.44 1.68
N VAL A 127 8.44 -11.97 2.38
CA VAL A 127 7.58 -12.81 3.21
C VAL A 127 6.14 -12.39 3.05
N LEU A 128 5.27 -13.33 2.69
CA LEU A 128 3.82 -13.17 2.80
C LEU A 128 3.33 -14.00 3.98
N THR A 129 2.63 -13.35 4.90
CA THR A 129 1.95 -14.00 6.03
C THR A 129 0.44 -13.85 5.83
N ILE A 130 -0.31 -14.93 5.99
CA ILE A 130 -1.77 -14.97 5.93
C ILE A 130 -2.30 -15.52 7.24
N GLU A 131 -3.28 -14.83 7.84
CA GLU A 131 -3.89 -15.21 9.13
C GLU A 131 -5.41 -15.13 9.02
N PRO A 132 -6.17 -16.02 9.71
CA PRO A 132 -7.61 -15.90 9.82
C PRO A 132 -8.00 -14.60 10.51
N GLY A 133 -8.97 -13.89 9.95
CA GLY A 133 -9.49 -12.66 10.52
C GLY A 133 -10.15 -11.79 9.47
N GLU A 134 -11.24 -11.16 9.84
CA GLU A 134 -11.92 -10.22 8.96
C GLU A 134 -10.98 -9.06 8.57
N CYS A 135 -11.01 -8.71 7.30
CA CYS A 135 -10.18 -7.67 6.71
C CYS A 135 -11.00 -6.90 5.67
N SER A 136 -10.94 -5.57 5.71
CA SER A 136 -11.45 -4.68 4.68
C SER A 136 -10.27 -4.05 3.94
N ASP A 137 -10.38 -3.95 2.61
CA ASP A 137 -9.38 -3.26 1.78
C ASP A 137 -9.54 -1.73 1.83
N GLY A 138 -10.54 -1.22 2.54
CA GLY A 138 -10.83 0.20 2.69
C GLY A 138 -11.35 0.90 1.43
N MET A 139 -11.45 0.19 0.30
CA MET A 139 -11.88 0.75 -0.99
C MET A 139 -13.21 0.16 -1.50
N SER A 140 -13.60 -0.98 -1.00
CA SER A 140 -14.82 -1.67 -1.38
C SER A 140 -15.58 -2.18 -0.15
N ASP A 141 -16.86 -2.53 -0.34
CA ASP A 141 -17.67 -3.20 0.68
C ASP A 141 -17.28 -4.68 0.86
N THR A 142 -16.22 -5.11 0.20
CA THR A 142 -15.75 -6.51 0.27
C THR A 142 -15.12 -6.77 1.63
N VAL A 143 -15.63 -7.79 2.32
CA VAL A 143 -15.00 -8.31 3.53
C VAL A 143 -14.25 -9.60 3.20
N TYR A 144 -12.96 -9.59 3.47
CA TYR A 144 -12.06 -10.72 3.24
C TYR A 144 -11.94 -11.58 4.50
N PRO A 145 -11.88 -12.92 4.39
CA PRO A 145 -11.81 -13.79 5.55
C PRO A 145 -10.42 -13.88 6.20
N TYR A 146 -9.40 -13.33 5.56
CA TYR A 146 -8.02 -13.39 6.05
C TYR A 146 -7.35 -12.02 5.99
N LYS A 147 -6.49 -11.76 6.98
CA LYS A 147 -5.51 -10.67 6.97
C LYS A 147 -4.25 -11.15 6.27
N ALA A 148 -3.59 -10.22 5.58
CA ALA A 148 -2.31 -10.46 4.94
C ALA A 148 -1.29 -9.42 5.39
N SER A 149 -0.04 -9.85 5.55
CA SER A 149 1.11 -8.97 5.75
C SER A 149 2.18 -9.36 4.73
N PHE A 150 2.63 -8.40 3.96
CA PHE A 150 3.65 -8.58 2.93
C PHE A 150 4.90 -7.77 3.29
N THR A 151 6.00 -8.47 3.57
CA THR A 151 7.31 -7.85 3.81
C THR A 151 8.18 -8.06 2.57
N TRP A 152 8.81 -7.00 2.09
CA TRP A 152 9.78 -7.03 1.00
C TRP A 152 10.97 -6.11 1.30
N GLY A 153 12.14 -6.70 1.53
CA GLY A 153 13.28 -6.00 2.12
C GLY A 153 12.90 -5.42 3.49
N ASP A 154 13.02 -4.13 3.67
CA ASP A 154 12.76 -3.42 4.93
C ASP A 154 11.32 -2.88 5.05
N ARG A 155 10.47 -3.12 4.04
CA ARG A 155 9.08 -2.64 4.02
C ARG A 155 8.14 -3.76 4.43
N THR A 156 7.15 -3.41 5.25
CA THR A 156 6.04 -4.30 5.59
C THR A 156 4.73 -3.58 5.33
N GLU A 157 3.89 -4.19 4.52
CA GLU A 157 2.62 -3.66 4.08
C GLU A 157 1.49 -4.59 4.53
N GLN A 158 0.38 -3.99 4.93
CA GLN A 158 -0.79 -4.72 5.36
C GLN A 158 -1.77 -4.85 4.20
N GLY A 159 -2.58 -5.90 4.24
CA GLY A 159 -3.59 -6.14 3.24
C GLY A 159 -4.52 -7.26 3.65
N CYS A 160 -5.36 -7.66 2.73
CA CYS A 160 -6.36 -8.68 2.90
C CYS A 160 -6.08 -9.90 2.03
N ALA A 161 -6.64 -11.06 2.40
CA ALA A 161 -6.52 -12.25 1.57
C ALA A 161 -7.83 -13.06 1.52
N ARG A 162 -7.95 -13.84 0.46
CA ARG A 162 -9.05 -14.81 0.24
C ARG A 162 -8.52 -16.08 -0.37
N ALA A 163 -9.21 -17.18 -0.12
CA ALA A 163 -8.99 -18.42 -0.87
C ALA A 163 -9.59 -18.30 -2.28
N LYS A 164 -8.95 -18.96 -3.25
CA LYS A 164 -9.41 -19.10 -4.63
C LYS A 164 -9.80 -20.52 -4.97
#